data_8a1d09c8d3709da7782dd60b9d280ee3
#
_entry.id   8a1d09c8d3709da7782dd60b9d280ee3
#
_cell.length_a   1.000
_cell.length_b   1.000
_cell.length_c   1.000
_cell.angle_alpha   90.00
_cell.angle_beta   90.00
_cell.angle_gamma   90.00
#
_symmetry.space_group_name_H-M   'P 1'
#
loop_
_entity.id
_entity.type
_entity.pdbx_description
1 polymer ?
#
loop_
_entity_poly.entity_id
_entity_poly.type
_entity_poly.pdbx_seq_one_letter_code
_entity_poly.pdbx_strand_id
1 'polypeptide(L)'
;MKRRAVILGAGLGGLAAAIKLEEAGHHVTLIERNPRVGGTWYQNRYPGCACDVAVSLYQFSFAPSLDWTRLFPQQGELLAYAEKLVEDFELDPHLNEEAKTARWDADSATWTVTTDKSTYTADILVCALGQLNRPNWPDIEGLDEFKGEVVHSAAWDPEIVWDGKRVGVVGAAASAVQIIPELAKTSEHVTVYQRSANWIRPRGDRAIPETERALRRTEPDMAMSLAMRERERIYDDSDHFLWQAMSWTPEGRAAYTEEATSNLHTHIPPGELRSKLTPDYPIGCKRILVSDDFYPTLMRSNVDLDTSGIARVKETGVLAKDGTERPHDLLVLATGFETTGWKWSVEVTGRDGRSLNREWAERPQAYKGVQVEGYPNLFVLYGPNTNLGHHSITFMLEQQVGYIVSALETGERVLEPSREAQDNYNRGLQAALANTVWADPACSSWYKTADGSITQNWSSHTRDYRKLLSEVELKDYRVGADATA
;
A
#
# COMPACT_ATOMS: atom_id res chain seq x y z
N MET A 1 15.62 3.72 28.92
CA MET A 1 16.17 5.11 28.78
C MET A 1 15.32 5.84 27.76
N LYS A 2 14.90 7.09 28.03
CA LYS A 2 14.15 7.89 27.04
C LYS A 2 15.05 8.23 25.86
N ARG A 3 14.55 8.07 24.63
CA ARG A 3 15.27 8.36 23.38
C ARG A 3 14.50 9.37 22.54
N ARG A 4 15.20 10.05 21.65
CA ARG A 4 14.63 10.93 20.64
C ARG A 4 14.43 10.13 19.35
N ALA A 5 13.19 10.06 18.89
CA ALA A 5 12.84 9.40 17.64
C ALA A 5 12.38 10.45 16.61
N VAL A 6 12.94 10.40 15.40
CA VAL A 6 12.38 11.12 14.25
C VAL A 6 11.66 10.10 13.37
N ILE A 7 10.40 10.38 13.08
CA ILE A 7 9.54 9.58 12.21
C ILE A 7 9.26 10.35 10.93
N LEU A 8 9.54 9.76 9.78
CA LEU A 8 9.32 10.36 8.47
C LEU A 8 8.06 9.80 7.82
N GLY A 9 7.06 10.65 7.66
CA GLY A 9 5.74 10.35 7.09
C GLY A 9 4.66 10.13 8.14
N ALA A 10 3.56 10.88 8.07
CA ALA A 10 2.38 10.79 8.93
C ALA A 10 1.19 10.06 8.25
N GLY A 11 1.49 9.00 7.50
CA GLY A 11 0.51 7.97 7.13
C GLY A 11 0.18 7.06 8.32
N LEU A 12 -0.69 6.06 8.13
CA LEU A 12 -1.08 5.15 9.22
C LEU A 12 0.14 4.53 9.94
N GLY A 13 1.19 4.14 9.20
CA GLY A 13 2.39 3.57 9.80
C GLY A 13 3.13 4.55 10.73
N GLY A 14 3.31 5.80 10.27
CA GLY A 14 3.97 6.83 11.09
C GLY A 14 3.17 7.24 12.31
N LEU A 15 1.84 7.34 12.17
CA LEU A 15 0.94 7.60 13.30
C LEU A 15 1.00 6.48 14.34
N ALA A 16 0.95 5.22 13.91
CA ALA A 16 1.09 4.08 14.83
C ALA A 16 2.44 4.08 15.55
N ALA A 17 3.53 4.39 14.84
CA ALA A 17 4.86 4.48 15.45
C ALA A 17 4.94 5.63 16.46
N ALA A 18 4.40 6.81 16.12
CA ALA A 18 4.37 7.95 17.02
C ALA A 18 3.63 7.62 18.32
N ILE A 19 2.41 7.10 18.21
CA ILE A 19 1.59 6.70 19.36
C ILE A 19 2.35 5.72 20.27
N LYS A 20 2.85 4.64 19.70
CA LYS A 20 3.46 3.57 20.52
C LYS A 20 4.81 3.95 21.11
N LEU A 21 5.58 4.79 20.44
CA LEU A 21 6.84 5.30 20.97
C LEU A 21 6.61 6.34 22.08
N GLU A 22 5.59 7.19 21.97
CA GLU A 22 5.21 8.12 23.05
C GLU A 22 4.65 7.39 24.26
N GLU A 23 3.78 6.37 24.06
CA GLU A 23 3.30 5.48 25.11
C GLU A 23 4.45 4.78 25.85
N ALA A 24 5.51 4.38 25.12
CA ALA A 24 6.73 3.83 25.69
C ALA A 24 7.65 4.88 26.34
N GLY A 25 7.24 6.15 26.34
CA GLY A 25 7.92 7.27 27.02
C GLY A 25 9.08 7.88 26.26
N HIS A 26 9.19 7.65 24.97
CA HIS A 26 10.17 8.28 24.07
C HIS A 26 9.72 9.69 23.65
N HIS A 27 10.66 10.52 23.17
CA HIS A 27 10.36 11.82 22.57
C HIS A 27 10.27 11.65 21.05
N VAL A 28 9.11 11.94 20.48
CA VAL A 28 8.84 11.78 19.05
C VAL A 28 8.80 13.13 18.34
N THR A 29 9.43 13.19 17.17
CA THR A 29 9.23 14.23 16.17
C THR A 29 8.68 13.56 14.92
N LEU A 30 7.42 13.82 14.59
CA LEU A 30 6.72 13.27 13.41
C LEU A 30 6.71 14.30 12.29
N ILE A 31 7.32 14.00 11.14
CA ILE A 31 7.49 14.92 10.02
C ILE A 31 6.66 14.46 8.83
N GLU A 32 5.86 15.35 8.24
CA GLU A 32 5.02 15.08 7.08
C GLU A 32 5.14 16.21 6.03
N ARG A 33 5.40 15.83 4.79
CA ARG A 33 5.52 16.77 3.68
C ARG A 33 4.20 17.43 3.26
N ASN A 34 3.09 16.74 3.47
CA ASN A 34 1.75 17.22 3.11
C ASN A 34 1.17 18.14 4.21
N PRO A 35 0.16 18.95 3.87
CA PRO A 35 -0.53 19.83 4.83
C PRO A 35 -1.47 19.08 5.79
N ARG A 36 -1.67 17.76 5.60
CA ARG A 36 -2.51 16.90 6.44
C ARG A 36 -1.86 15.53 6.61
N VAL A 37 -2.19 14.86 7.68
CA VAL A 37 -1.86 13.45 7.91
C VAL A 37 -2.68 12.52 7.03
N GLY A 38 -2.44 11.22 7.11
CA GLY A 38 -3.24 10.19 6.44
C GLY A 38 -2.52 9.47 5.28
N GLY A 39 -1.41 10.03 4.77
CA GLY A 39 -0.58 9.38 3.73
C GLY A 39 -1.39 8.97 2.50
N THR A 40 -1.54 7.67 2.26
CA THR A 40 -2.33 7.11 1.14
C THR A 40 -3.74 7.69 1.06
N TRP A 41 -4.41 7.88 2.19
CA TRP A 41 -5.79 8.35 2.27
C TRP A 41 -5.91 9.88 2.13
N TYR A 42 -4.84 10.61 2.31
CA TYR A 42 -4.76 12.01 1.92
C TYR A 42 -4.47 12.17 0.42
N GLN A 43 -3.56 11.36 -0.13
CA GLN A 43 -3.10 11.52 -1.52
C GLN A 43 -4.10 11.01 -2.56
N ASN A 44 -4.76 9.88 -2.31
CA ASN A 44 -5.68 9.27 -3.26
C ASN A 44 -7.11 9.79 -3.02
N ARG A 45 -7.51 10.77 -3.82
CA ARG A 45 -8.81 11.48 -3.70
C ARG A 45 -9.67 11.35 -4.94
N TYR A 46 -9.36 10.36 -5.79
CA TYR A 46 -10.13 10.10 -7.00
C TYR A 46 -11.56 9.63 -6.65
N PRO A 47 -12.55 9.85 -7.54
CA PRO A 47 -13.94 9.44 -7.30
C PRO A 47 -14.04 7.93 -7.10
N GLY A 48 -14.81 7.53 -6.09
CA GLY A 48 -14.97 6.11 -5.72
C GLY A 48 -13.81 5.52 -4.92
N CYS A 49 -12.81 6.33 -4.52
CA CYS A 49 -11.67 5.85 -3.72
C CYS A 49 -12.14 5.28 -2.38
N ALA A 50 -11.83 4.01 -2.16
CA ALA A 50 -12.23 3.27 -0.97
C ALA A 50 -11.24 2.13 -0.67
N CYS A 51 -11.27 1.63 0.55
CA CYS A 51 -10.48 0.47 0.93
C CYS A 51 -11.06 -0.81 0.28
N ASP A 52 -10.17 -1.72 -0.10
CA ASP A 52 -10.49 -3.05 -0.61
C ASP A 52 -10.35 -4.14 0.48
N VAL A 53 -10.19 -3.72 1.73
CA VAL A 53 -10.17 -4.55 2.94
C VAL A 53 -11.28 -4.11 3.88
N ALA A 54 -11.99 -5.06 4.47
CA ALA A 54 -13.08 -4.77 5.39
C ALA A 54 -12.57 -3.97 6.60
N VAL A 55 -13.39 -3.03 7.07
CA VAL A 55 -13.05 -2.08 8.14
C VAL A 55 -12.68 -2.76 9.46
N SER A 56 -13.25 -3.94 9.73
CA SER A 56 -12.87 -4.74 10.90
C SER A 56 -11.39 -5.12 10.93
N LEU A 57 -10.73 -5.22 9.77
CA LEU A 57 -9.30 -5.46 9.65
C LEU A 57 -8.48 -4.21 9.36
N TYR A 58 -9.07 -3.21 8.67
CA TYR A 58 -8.33 -2.03 8.22
C TYR A 58 -8.43 -0.87 9.21
N GLN A 59 -8.11 -1.15 10.46
CA GLN A 59 -7.96 -0.21 11.57
C GLN A 59 -7.00 -0.81 12.59
N PHE A 60 -6.45 0.00 13.48
CA PHE A 60 -5.55 -0.49 14.51
C PHE A 60 -6.33 -1.16 15.65
N SER A 61 -5.78 -2.26 16.20
CA SER A 61 -6.39 -2.99 17.30
C SER A 61 -6.37 -2.19 18.61
N PHE A 62 -5.40 -1.31 18.76
CA PHE A 62 -5.27 -0.43 19.93
C PHE A 62 -6.08 0.87 19.85
N ALA A 63 -6.62 1.18 18.66
CA ALA A 63 -7.43 2.36 18.40
C ALA A 63 -8.59 2.05 17.43
N PRO A 64 -9.47 1.11 17.78
CA PRO A 64 -10.60 0.76 16.94
C PRO A 64 -11.66 1.87 16.96
N SER A 65 -12.27 2.13 15.79
CA SER A 65 -13.38 3.07 15.66
C SER A 65 -14.71 2.33 15.50
N LEU A 66 -15.77 2.93 16.02
CA LEU A 66 -17.15 2.46 15.85
C LEU A 66 -17.97 3.33 14.88
N ASP A 67 -17.35 4.38 14.29
CA ASP A 67 -18.05 5.40 13.50
C ASP A 67 -18.20 5.06 12.01
N TRP A 68 -17.71 3.92 11.58
CA TRP A 68 -17.75 3.49 10.19
C TRP A 68 -19.18 3.39 9.65
N THR A 69 -19.38 3.88 8.42
CA THR A 69 -20.70 3.86 7.77
C THR A 69 -20.88 2.68 6.81
N ARG A 70 -19.79 2.05 6.39
CA ARG A 70 -19.77 0.95 5.44
C ARG A 70 -18.79 -0.16 5.85
N LEU A 71 -18.99 -1.35 5.30
CA LEU A 71 -18.09 -2.50 5.51
C LEU A 71 -16.70 -2.23 4.91
N PHE A 72 -16.66 -1.60 3.71
CA PHE A 72 -15.44 -1.14 3.07
C PHE A 72 -15.41 0.39 3.08
N PRO A 73 -14.64 1.01 3.99
CA PRO A 73 -14.71 2.45 4.19
C PRO A 73 -14.19 3.23 2.99
N GLN A 74 -14.83 4.35 2.73
CA GLN A 74 -14.41 5.29 1.71
C GLN A 74 -13.22 6.13 2.18
N GLN A 75 -12.53 6.72 1.24
CA GLN A 75 -11.33 7.54 1.47
C GLN A 75 -11.54 8.60 2.57
N GLY A 76 -12.65 9.32 2.54
CA GLY A 76 -12.95 10.36 3.53
C GLY A 76 -13.07 9.84 4.97
N GLU A 77 -13.64 8.64 5.15
CA GLU A 77 -13.75 8.01 6.47
C GLU A 77 -12.37 7.57 7.00
N LEU A 78 -11.51 7.07 6.11
CA LEU A 78 -10.15 6.65 6.48
C LEU A 78 -9.24 7.84 6.78
N LEU A 79 -9.42 8.94 6.06
CA LEU A 79 -8.72 10.18 6.37
C LEU A 79 -9.17 10.73 7.73
N ALA A 80 -10.49 10.75 7.97
CA ALA A 80 -11.04 11.17 9.27
C ALA A 80 -10.54 10.27 10.41
N TYR A 81 -10.42 8.96 10.18
CA TYR A 81 -9.83 8.04 11.15
C TYR A 81 -8.36 8.40 11.46
N ALA A 82 -7.55 8.70 10.44
CA ALA A 82 -6.16 9.10 10.64
C ALA A 82 -6.04 10.44 11.41
N GLU A 83 -6.93 11.39 11.14
CA GLU A 83 -6.97 12.67 11.86
C GLU A 83 -7.45 12.50 13.30
N LYS A 84 -8.42 11.60 13.51
CA LYS A 84 -8.87 11.25 14.86
C LYS A 84 -7.76 10.60 15.70
N LEU A 85 -6.87 9.79 15.10
CA LEU A 85 -5.70 9.28 15.82
C LEU A 85 -4.79 10.40 16.32
N VAL A 86 -4.61 11.48 15.54
CA VAL A 86 -3.82 12.64 15.97
C VAL A 86 -4.50 13.34 17.16
N GLU A 87 -5.81 13.52 17.11
CA GLU A 87 -6.59 14.15 18.16
C GLU A 87 -6.62 13.30 19.45
N ASP A 88 -7.01 12.03 19.34
CA ASP A 88 -7.19 11.12 20.48
C ASP A 88 -5.88 10.85 21.24
N PHE A 89 -4.74 10.86 20.55
CA PHE A 89 -3.42 10.63 21.15
C PHE A 89 -2.59 11.91 21.29
N GLU A 90 -3.19 13.08 21.08
CA GLU A 90 -2.55 14.40 21.25
C GLU A 90 -1.21 14.54 20.50
N LEU A 91 -1.10 13.93 19.29
CA LEU A 91 0.11 14.01 18.49
C LEU A 91 0.30 15.42 17.89
N ASP A 92 1.57 15.84 17.74
CA ASP A 92 1.95 17.12 17.13
C ASP A 92 2.79 16.92 15.87
N PRO A 93 2.20 16.55 14.72
CA PRO A 93 2.93 16.33 13.49
C PRO A 93 3.39 17.65 12.85
N HIS A 94 4.67 17.73 12.48
CA HIS A 94 5.24 18.82 11.70
C HIS A 94 4.81 18.69 10.24
N LEU A 95 3.72 19.37 9.88
CA LEU A 95 3.13 19.34 8.55
C LEU A 95 3.81 20.34 7.59
N ASN A 96 3.64 20.09 6.26
CA ASN A 96 4.29 20.87 5.21
C ASN A 96 5.81 20.91 5.36
N GLU A 97 6.42 19.87 5.90
CA GLU A 97 7.85 19.78 6.13
C GLU A 97 8.41 18.52 5.47
N GLU A 98 9.28 18.69 4.48
CA GLU A 98 9.81 17.58 3.69
C GLU A 98 11.24 17.23 4.11
N ALA A 99 11.44 16.01 4.61
CA ALA A 99 12.77 15.48 4.87
C ALA A 99 13.53 15.29 3.55
N LYS A 100 14.77 15.78 3.51
CA LYS A 100 15.68 15.71 2.34
C LYS A 100 16.78 14.70 2.53
N THR A 101 17.41 14.71 3.70
CA THR A 101 18.50 13.78 4.04
C THR A 101 18.39 13.26 5.46
N ALA A 102 18.85 12.03 5.67
CA ALA A 102 19.07 11.46 6.99
C ALA A 102 20.47 10.80 6.99
N ARG A 103 21.34 11.21 7.90
CA ARG A 103 22.71 10.76 7.96
C ARG A 103 23.06 10.22 9.35
N TRP A 104 23.62 9.04 9.38
CA TRP A 104 24.18 8.45 10.60
C TRP A 104 25.53 9.08 10.96
N ASP A 105 25.71 9.42 12.21
CA ASP A 105 26.96 9.84 12.81
C ASP A 105 27.42 8.78 13.81
N ALA A 106 28.53 8.12 13.52
CA ALA A 106 29.05 7.00 14.34
C ALA A 106 29.62 7.48 15.66
N ASP A 107 30.21 8.68 15.72
CA ASP A 107 30.87 9.21 16.93
C ASP A 107 29.83 9.54 18.00
N SER A 108 28.74 10.21 17.61
CA SER A 108 27.63 10.53 18.51
C SER A 108 26.61 9.40 18.64
N ALA A 109 26.65 8.39 17.77
CA ALA A 109 25.63 7.34 17.62
C ALA A 109 24.21 7.92 17.46
N THR A 110 24.05 8.88 16.55
CA THR A 110 22.81 9.57 16.27
C THR A 110 22.57 9.78 14.77
N TRP A 111 21.32 9.99 14.41
CA TRP A 111 20.90 10.45 13.09
C TRP A 111 20.80 11.97 13.07
N THR A 112 21.30 12.57 12.00
CA THR A 112 21.00 13.96 11.64
C THR A 112 20.02 13.94 10.48
N VAL A 113 18.80 14.45 10.70
CA VAL A 113 17.74 14.56 9.69
C VAL A 113 17.61 16.01 9.29
N THR A 114 17.80 16.31 8.00
CA THR A 114 17.64 17.65 7.44
C THR A 114 16.39 17.70 6.58
N THR A 115 15.55 18.67 6.84
CA THR A 115 14.33 18.97 6.09
C THR A 115 14.51 20.25 5.27
N ASP A 116 13.48 20.66 4.57
CA ASP A 116 13.42 21.96 3.91
C ASP A 116 13.24 23.14 4.89
N LYS A 117 12.98 22.86 6.18
CA LYS A 117 12.75 23.88 7.21
C LYS A 117 13.74 23.83 8.37
N SER A 118 14.18 22.64 8.77
CA SER A 118 14.90 22.41 10.02
C SER A 118 15.93 21.28 9.95
N THR A 119 16.70 21.13 11.00
CA THR A 119 17.60 19.99 11.21
C THR A 119 17.34 19.39 12.59
N TYR A 120 17.17 18.07 12.64
CA TYR A 120 16.87 17.32 13.85
C TYR A 120 17.99 16.33 14.15
N THR A 121 18.27 16.13 15.42
CA THR A 121 19.14 15.05 15.90
C THR A 121 18.30 14.00 16.62
N ALA A 122 18.43 12.75 16.19
CA ALA A 122 17.65 11.63 16.72
C ALA A 122 18.55 10.44 17.11
N ASP A 123 18.15 9.74 18.17
CA ASP A 123 18.76 8.47 18.56
C ASP A 123 18.21 7.32 17.70
N ILE A 124 17.02 7.52 17.11
CA ILE A 124 16.26 6.56 16.31
C ILE A 124 15.67 7.26 15.09
N LEU A 125 15.78 6.61 13.93
CA LEU A 125 15.11 7.04 12.71
C LEU A 125 14.07 5.99 12.30
N VAL A 126 12.81 6.41 12.13
CA VAL A 126 11.74 5.57 11.60
C VAL A 126 11.30 6.09 10.24
N CYS A 127 11.51 5.30 9.19
CA CYS A 127 11.05 5.62 7.84
C CYS A 127 9.67 4.98 7.60
N ALA A 128 8.60 5.79 7.67
CA ALA A 128 7.21 5.42 7.41
C ALA A 128 6.70 5.99 6.08
N LEU A 129 7.56 5.98 5.04
CA LEU A 129 7.35 6.71 3.78
C LEU A 129 6.36 6.00 2.84
N GLY A 130 6.00 4.74 3.12
CA GLY A 130 5.13 3.93 2.28
C GLY A 130 5.79 3.50 0.96
N GLN A 131 5.11 2.62 0.21
CA GLN A 131 5.59 2.10 -1.08
C GLN A 131 4.85 2.70 -2.28
N LEU A 132 3.56 3.03 -2.11
CA LEU A 132 2.66 3.50 -3.17
C LEU A 132 2.38 4.99 -3.01
N ASN A 133 3.41 5.84 -3.24
CA ASN A 133 3.31 7.28 -3.02
C ASN A 133 3.90 8.14 -4.15
N ARG A 134 4.50 7.51 -5.17
CA ARG A 134 5.03 8.20 -6.35
C ARG A 134 4.26 7.75 -7.58
N PRO A 135 3.47 8.63 -8.23
CA PRO A 135 2.75 8.30 -9.44
C PRO A 135 3.70 7.82 -10.55
N ASN A 136 3.34 6.72 -11.21
CA ASN A 136 4.05 6.24 -12.39
C ASN A 136 3.43 6.87 -13.64
N TRP A 137 3.99 7.98 -14.09
CA TRP A 137 3.58 8.62 -15.33
C TRP A 137 4.00 7.75 -16.51
N PRO A 138 3.07 7.37 -17.40
CA PRO A 138 3.38 6.49 -18.52
C PRO A 138 4.15 7.26 -19.59
N ASP A 139 5.13 6.60 -20.20
CA ASP A 139 5.79 7.08 -21.41
C ASP A 139 4.90 6.73 -22.63
N ILE A 140 3.97 7.61 -22.96
CA ILE A 140 3.07 7.46 -24.12
C ILE A 140 3.36 8.61 -25.08
N GLU A 141 3.74 8.26 -26.31
CA GLU A 141 4.04 9.23 -27.36
C GLU A 141 2.89 10.24 -27.53
N GLY A 142 3.21 11.53 -27.51
CA GLY A 142 2.28 12.63 -27.70
C GLY A 142 1.39 12.98 -26.51
N LEU A 143 1.61 12.39 -25.32
CA LEU A 143 0.80 12.70 -24.14
C LEU A 143 0.86 14.19 -23.78
N ASP A 144 1.98 14.86 -24.01
CA ASP A 144 2.22 16.30 -23.82
C ASP A 144 1.59 17.18 -24.90
N GLU A 145 1.20 16.60 -26.05
CA GLU A 145 0.49 17.28 -27.13
C GLU A 145 -1.01 17.43 -26.85
N PHE A 146 -1.56 16.63 -25.91
CA PHE A 146 -3.01 16.60 -25.65
C PHE A 146 -3.51 17.95 -25.12
N LYS A 147 -4.58 18.48 -25.75
CA LYS A 147 -5.18 19.79 -25.43
C LYS A 147 -6.28 19.72 -24.37
N GLY A 148 -6.78 18.52 -24.08
CA GLY A 148 -7.70 18.28 -22.96
C GLY A 148 -7.00 18.22 -21.62
N GLU A 149 -7.73 17.87 -20.58
CA GLU A 149 -7.18 17.71 -19.23
C GLU A 149 -6.53 16.33 -19.08
N VAL A 150 -5.38 16.28 -18.38
CA VAL A 150 -4.71 15.02 -18.00
C VAL A 150 -4.56 14.98 -16.50
N VAL A 151 -5.03 13.90 -15.88
CA VAL A 151 -4.91 13.66 -14.44
C VAL A 151 -4.39 12.27 -14.13
N HIS A 152 -3.49 12.15 -13.18
CA HIS A 152 -3.11 10.85 -12.64
C HIS A 152 -3.97 10.51 -11.41
N SER A 153 -4.44 9.25 -11.28
CA SER A 153 -5.29 8.83 -10.16
C SER A 153 -4.70 9.17 -8.78
N ALA A 154 -3.38 9.08 -8.62
CA ALA A 154 -2.67 9.41 -7.38
C ALA A 154 -2.37 10.92 -7.20
N ALA A 155 -2.75 11.75 -8.17
CA ALA A 155 -2.62 13.21 -8.13
C ALA A 155 -3.93 13.86 -8.60
N TRP A 156 -5.03 13.31 -8.14
CA TRP A 156 -6.38 13.77 -8.52
C TRP A 156 -6.64 15.17 -8.00
N ASP A 157 -7.02 16.05 -8.92
CA ASP A 157 -7.50 17.40 -8.58
C ASP A 157 -9.01 17.34 -8.30
N PRO A 158 -9.48 17.71 -7.09
CA PRO A 158 -10.89 17.74 -6.76
C PRO A 158 -11.76 18.66 -7.64
N GLU A 159 -11.15 19.64 -8.29
CA GLU A 159 -11.84 20.59 -9.17
C GLU A 159 -12.11 20.01 -10.58
N ILE A 160 -11.57 18.83 -10.91
CA ILE A 160 -11.82 18.20 -12.21
C ILE A 160 -13.28 17.84 -12.36
N VAL A 161 -13.88 18.36 -13.45
CA VAL A 161 -15.25 18.08 -13.85
C VAL A 161 -15.24 17.14 -15.05
N TRP A 162 -15.97 16.04 -14.96
CA TRP A 162 -16.10 15.05 -16.04
C TRP A 162 -17.53 14.91 -16.59
N ASP A 163 -18.50 15.63 -16.02
CA ASP A 163 -19.89 15.61 -16.44
C ASP A 163 -20.02 16.02 -17.92
N GLY A 164 -20.67 15.18 -18.72
CA GLY A 164 -20.85 15.40 -20.14
C GLY A 164 -19.58 15.34 -21.00
N LYS A 165 -18.41 14.99 -20.42
CA LYS A 165 -17.14 14.85 -21.16
C LYS A 165 -16.95 13.43 -21.69
N ARG A 166 -16.13 13.32 -22.75
CA ARG A 166 -15.57 12.07 -23.25
C ARG A 166 -14.28 11.79 -22.50
N VAL A 167 -14.27 10.72 -21.73
CA VAL A 167 -13.16 10.40 -20.82
C VAL A 167 -12.42 9.16 -21.29
N GLY A 168 -11.10 9.26 -21.43
CA GLY A 168 -10.21 8.11 -21.64
C GLY A 168 -9.57 7.71 -20.31
N VAL A 169 -9.73 6.45 -19.88
CA VAL A 169 -9.07 5.91 -18.67
C VAL A 169 -7.97 4.94 -19.08
N VAL A 170 -6.73 5.29 -18.81
CA VAL A 170 -5.54 4.45 -19.11
C VAL A 170 -5.22 3.57 -17.92
N GLY A 171 -5.54 2.27 -18.04
CA GLY A 171 -5.40 1.27 -16.98
C GLY A 171 -6.73 0.67 -16.55
N ALA A 172 -6.68 -0.55 -16.00
CA ALA A 172 -7.84 -1.31 -15.54
C ALA A 172 -7.59 -2.00 -14.19
N ALA A 173 -6.59 -1.53 -13.41
CA ALA A 173 -6.25 -2.12 -12.12
C ALA A 173 -7.00 -1.45 -10.95
N ALA A 174 -6.49 -1.59 -9.72
CA ALA A 174 -7.21 -1.26 -8.48
C ALA A 174 -7.87 0.14 -8.45
N SER A 175 -7.17 1.20 -8.87
CA SER A 175 -7.78 2.53 -8.92
C SER A 175 -8.82 2.64 -10.04
N ALA A 176 -8.54 2.07 -11.21
CA ALA A 176 -9.43 2.15 -12.37
C ALA A 176 -10.79 1.47 -12.12
N VAL A 177 -10.81 0.29 -11.45
CA VAL A 177 -12.06 -0.42 -11.14
C VAL A 177 -12.96 0.36 -10.18
N GLN A 178 -12.42 1.35 -9.48
CA GLN A 178 -13.18 2.27 -8.61
C GLN A 178 -13.57 3.55 -9.33
N ILE A 179 -12.68 4.11 -10.14
CA ILE A 179 -12.90 5.37 -10.88
C ILE A 179 -13.92 5.19 -11.99
N ILE A 180 -13.80 4.14 -12.81
CA ILE A 180 -14.62 3.92 -14.00
C ILE A 180 -16.12 3.92 -13.70
N PRO A 181 -16.62 3.22 -12.66
CA PRO A 181 -18.04 3.29 -12.29
C PRO A 181 -18.53 4.69 -11.95
N GLU A 182 -17.70 5.51 -11.29
CA GLU A 182 -18.07 6.87 -10.94
C GLU A 182 -18.12 7.79 -12.17
N LEU A 183 -17.10 7.74 -13.03
CA LEU A 183 -17.06 8.52 -14.26
C LEU A 183 -18.23 8.20 -15.19
N ALA A 184 -18.56 6.92 -15.33
CA ALA A 184 -19.62 6.46 -16.23
C ALA A 184 -21.03 6.91 -15.83
N LYS A 185 -21.22 7.46 -14.61
CA LYS A 185 -22.55 7.96 -14.18
C LYS A 185 -22.98 9.19 -14.96
N THR A 186 -22.04 10.10 -15.22
CA THR A 186 -22.34 11.44 -15.76
C THR A 186 -21.51 11.84 -16.99
N SER A 187 -20.45 11.10 -17.34
CA SER A 187 -19.71 11.32 -18.58
C SER A 187 -20.58 11.06 -19.81
N GLU A 188 -20.36 11.80 -20.88
CA GLU A 188 -20.93 11.48 -22.20
C GLU A 188 -20.48 10.08 -22.64
N HIS A 189 -19.19 9.80 -22.55
CA HIS A 189 -18.61 8.52 -22.93
C HIS A 189 -17.32 8.24 -22.14
N VAL A 190 -17.10 6.98 -21.77
CA VAL A 190 -15.87 6.49 -21.11
C VAL A 190 -15.21 5.41 -21.97
N THR A 191 -13.96 5.62 -22.37
CA THR A 191 -13.15 4.57 -23.02
C THR A 191 -12.12 4.06 -22.04
N VAL A 192 -12.13 2.76 -21.76
CA VAL A 192 -11.17 2.08 -20.88
C VAL A 192 -10.07 1.45 -21.72
N TYR A 193 -8.84 1.94 -21.60
CA TYR A 193 -7.67 1.37 -22.27
C TYR A 193 -7.02 0.31 -21.36
N GLN A 194 -7.31 -0.96 -21.62
CA GLN A 194 -6.84 -2.09 -20.84
C GLN A 194 -5.70 -2.82 -21.54
N ARG A 195 -4.55 -2.94 -20.87
CA ARG A 195 -3.41 -3.75 -21.38
C ARG A 195 -3.57 -5.24 -21.06
N SER A 196 -4.07 -5.57 -19.86
CA SER A 196 -4.32 -6.94 -19.41
C SER A 196 -5.53 -6.96 -18.47
N ALA A 197 -6.33 -8.02 -18.59
CA ALA A 197 -7.46 -8.25 -17.68
C ALA A 197 -6.99 -8.51 -16.24
N ASN A 198 -7.87 -8.29 -15.27
CA ASN A 198 -7.61 -8.55 -13.86
C ASN A 198 -8.63 -9.54 -13.30
N TRP A 199 -8.19 -10.35 -12.34
CA TRP A 199 -9.09 -11.17 -11.54
C TRP A 199 -9.87 -10.28 -10.58
N ILE A 200 -11.21 -10.28 -10.69
CA ILE A 200 -12.09 -9.44 -9.89
C ILE A 200 -13.15 -10.32 -9.21
N ARG A 201 -13.17 -10.30 -7.90
CA ARG A 201 -14.16 -10.96 -7.05
C ARG A 201 -15.27 -9.99 -6.66
N PRO A 202 -16.44 -10.47 -6.25
CA PRO A 202 -17.43 -9.61 -5.59
C PRO A 202 -16.81 -8.93 -4.37
N ARG A 203 -17.14 -7.65 -4.17
CA ARG A 203 -16.72 -6.89 -2.99
C ARG A 203 -17.65 -7.16 -1.81
N GLY A 204 -18.96 -7.29 -2.11
CA GLY A 204 -19.98 -7.49 -1.11
C GLY A 204 -20.09 -6.30 -0.15
N ASP A 205 -19.83 -5.08 -0.64
CA ASP A 205 -19.92 -3.89 0.20
C ASP A 205 -21.36 -3.57 0.58
N ARG A 206 -21.54 -3.16 1.82
CA ARG A 206 -22.83 -2.75 2.36
C ARG A 206 -22.69 -1.59 3.34
N ALA A 207 -23.72 -0.76 3.39
CA ALA A 207 -23.85 0.21 4.47
C ALA A 207 -24.03 -0.53 5.81
N ILE A 208 -23.45 0.01 6.87
CA ILE A 208 -23.71 -0.41 8.24
C ILE A 208 -25.06 0.21 8.64
N PRO A 209 -26.07 -0.59 9.00
CA PRO A 209 -27.40 -0.08 9.31
C PRO A 209 -27.37 0.98 10.43
N GLU A 210 -28.22 2.00 10.32
CA GLU A 210 -28.28 3.06 11.35
C GLU A 210 -28.66 2.51 12.74
N THR A 211 -29.45 1.46 12.78
CA THR A 211 -29.77 0.76 14.05
C THR A 211 -28.53 0.16 14.71
N GLU A 212 -27.61 -0.41 13.92
CA GLU A 212 -26.33 -0.92 14.40
C GLU A 212 -25.42 0.24 14.83
N ARG A 213 -25.36 1.32 14.05
CA ARG A 213 -24.59 2.51 14.39
C ARG A 213 -25.12 3.21 15.65
N ALA A 214 -26.46 3.25 15.83
CA ALA A 214 -27.08 3.77 17.04
C ALA A 214 -26.71 2.91 18.25
N LEU A 215 -26.75 1.57 18.13
CA LEU A 215 -26.33 0.66 19.21
C LEU A 215 -24.86 0.90 19.60
N ARG A 216 -23.98 1.13 18.62
CA ARG A 216 -22.58 1.43 18.87
C ARG A 216 -22.39 2.71 19.72
N ARG A 217 -23.27 3.70 19.57
CA ARG A 217 -23.25 4.94 20.36
C ARG A 217 -23.85 4.77 21.78
N THR A 218 -24.88 3.94 21.93
CA THR A 218 -25.57 3.75 23.22
C THR A 218 -24.91 2.68 24.10
N GLU A 219 -24.29 1.68 23.50
CA GLU A 219 -23.65 0.54 24.16
C GLU A 219 -22.22 0.32 23.63
N PRO A 220 -21.31 1.30 23.79
CA PRO A 220 -20.00 1.29 23.14
C PRO A 220 -19.13 0.08 23.56
N ASP A 221 -19.15 -0.32 24.83
CA ASP A 221 -18.35 -1.46 25.32
C ASP A 221 -18.81 -2.79 24.71
N MET A 222 -20.14 -2.98 24.61
CA MET A 222 -20.69 -4.15 23.95
C MET A 222 -20.38 -4.15 22.46
N ALA A 223 -20.56 -3.01 21.81
CA ALA A 223 -20.27 -2.85 20.37
C ALA A 223 -18.79 -3.09 20.09
N MET A 224 -17.89 -2.59 20.94
CA MET A 224 -16.45 -2.82 20.84
C MET A 224 -16.13 -4.32 20.98
N SER A 225 -16.71 -5.00 21.97
CA SER A 225 -16.51 -6.44 22.16
C SER A 225 -16.99 -7.27 20.96
N LEU A 226 -18.09 -6.86 20.31
CA LEU A 226 -18.60 -7.49 19.10
C LEU A 226 -17.68 -7.22 17.90
N ALA A 227 -17.24 -5.96 17.73
CA ALA A 227 -16.33 -5.56 16.66
C ALA A 227 -14.98 -6.32 16.73
N MET A 228 -14.43 -6.49 17.93
CA MET A 228 -13.18 -7.22 18.14
C MET A 228 -13.35 -8.72 17.86
N ARG A 229 -14.47 -9.34 18.24
CA ARG A 229 -14.78 -10.74 17.88
C ARG A 229 -14.93 -10.91 16.36
N GLU A 230 -15.63 -9.99 15.71
CA GLU A 230 -15.77 -10.03 14.25
C GLU A 230 -14.41 -9.80 13.56
N ARG A 231 -13.56 -8.92 14.08
CA ARG A 231 -12.18 -8.74 13.64
C ARG A 231 -11.40 -10.06 13.68
N GLU A 232 -11.42 -10.77 14.80
CA GLU A 232 -10.71 -12.05 14.95
C GLU A 232 -11.24 -13.11 13.96
N ARG A 233 -12.55 -13.19 13.80
CA ARG A 233 -13.16 -14.12 12.84
C ARG A 233 -12.74 -13.81 11.41
N ILE A 234 -12.83 -12.54 10.97
CA ILE A 234 -12.44 -12.13 9.61
C ILE A 234 -10.92 -12.25 9.44
N TYR A 235 -10.17 -12.00 10.50
CA TYR A 235 -8.73 -12.20 10.51
C TYR A 235 -8.37 -13.64 10.18
N ASP A 236 -8.99 -14.58 10.89
CA ASP A 236 -8.77 -16.02 10.68
C ASP A 236 -9.14 -16.45 9.26
N ASP A 237 -10.31 -16.03 8.78
CA ASP A 237 -10.78 -16.33 7.44
C ASP A 237 -9.83 -15.76 6.38
N SER A 238 -9.42 -14.51 6.51
CA SER A 238 -8.54 -13.84 5.54
C SER A 238 -7.14 -14.47 5.54
N ASP A 239 -6.59 -14.77 6.71
CA ASP A 239 -5.25 -15.34 6.82
C ASP A 239 -5.22 -16.80 6.33
N HIS A 240 -6.28 -17.55 6.55
CA HIS A 240 -6.37 -18.94 6.11
C HIS A 240 -6.75 -19.07 4.64
N PHE A 241 -7.89 -18.51 4.26
CA PHE A 241 -8.45 -18.72 2.92
C PHE A 241 -7.70 -17.94 1.84
N LEU A 242 -7.49 -16.62 2.04
CA LEU A 242 -6.86 -15.80 1.00
C LEU A 242 -5.40 -16.16 0.77
N TRP A 243 -4.69 -16.65 1.79
CA TRP A 243 -3.33 -17.14 1.60
C TRP A 243 -3.27 -18.34 0.65
N GLN A 244 -4.29 -19.19 0.62
CA GLN A 244 -4.34 -20.33 -0.30
C GLN A 244 -4.28 -19.88 -1.78
N ALA A 245 -4.88 -18.72 -2.11
CA ALA A 245 -4.78 -18.17 -3.46
C ALA A 245 -3.36 -17.71 -3.82
N MET A 246 -2.54 -17.35 -2.83
CA MET A 246 -1.15 -16.93 -3.01
C MET A 246 -0.18 -18.08 -2.93
N SER A 247 -0.59 -19.21 -2.33
CA SER A 247 0.22 -20.43 -2.23
C SER A 247 0.32 -21.14 -3.58
N TRP A 248 1.28 -22.05 -3.69
CA TRP A 248 1.48 -22.83 -4.91
C TRP A 248 0.43 -23.94 -5.11
N THR A 249 -0.46 -24.19 -4.13
CA THR A 249 -1.40 -25.29 -4.19
C THR A 249 -2.51 -25.04 -5.23
N PRO A 250 -2.69 -25.94 -6.22
CA PRO A 250 -3.75 -25.78 -7.24
C PRO A 250 -5.15 -25.71 -6.62
N GLU A 251 -5.40 -26.50 -5.56
CA GLU A 251 -6.70 -26.60 -4.88
C GLU A 251 -7.09 -25.27 -4.23
N GLY A 252 -6.15 -24.61 -3.54
CA GLY A 252 -6.39 -23.30 -2.91
C GLY A 252 -6.74 -22.25 -3.95
N ARG A 253 -6.05 -22.25 -5.09
CA ARG A 253 -6.32 -21.30 -6.18
C ARG A 253 -7.61 -21.59 -6.94
N ALA A 254 -8.04 -22.86 -7.01
CA ALA A 254 -9.22 -23.26 -7.77
C ALA A 254 -10.50 -22.55 -7.27
N ALA A 255 -10.72 -22.51 -5.96
CA ALA A 255 -11.90 -21.87 -5.37
C ALA A 255 -11.97 -20.37 -5.72
N TYR A 256 -10.85 -19.64 -5.65
CA TYR A 256 -10.80 -18.22 -5.99
C TYR A 256 -10.92 -17.97 -7.48
N THR A 257 -10.36 -18.86 -8.31
CA THR A 257 -10.52 -18.80 -9.76
C THR A 257 -11.97 -18.99 -10.14
N GLU A 258 -12.67 -19.97 -9.53
CA GLU A 258 -14.08 -20.23 -9.74
C GLU A 258 -14.94 -19.03 -9.32
N GLU A 259 -14.70 -18.46 -8.13
CA GLU A 259 -15.44 -17.30 -7.64
C GLU A 259 -15.27 -16.07 -8.57
N ALA A 260 -14.03 -15.75 -8.95
CA ALA A 260 -13.77 -14.63 -9.85
C ALA A 260 -14.32 -14.86 -11.27
N THR A 261 -14.23 -16.10 -11.76
CA THR A 261 -14.81 -16.50 -13.06
C THR A 261 -16.35 -16.43 -13.01
N SER A 262 -16.96 -16.91 -11.94
CA SER A 262 -18.40 -16.83 -11.73
C SER A 262 -18.90 -15.40 -11.68
N ASN A 263 -18.14 -14.50 -11.00
CA ASN A 263 -18.45 -13.09 -10.98
C ASN A 263 -18.43 -12.47 -12.40
N LEU A 264 -17.37 -12.75 -13.18
CA LEU A 264 -17.31 -12.31 -14.58
C LEU A 264 -18.48 -12.84 -15.40
N HIS A 265 -18.78 -14.14 -15.29
CA HIS A 265 -19.83 -14.79 -16.09
C HIS A 265 -21.24 -14.33 -15.71
N THR A 266 -21.47 -13.94 -14.47
CA THR A 266 -22.75 -13.40 -14.00
C THR A 266 -23.08 -12.06 -14.67
N HIS A 267 -22.07 -11.22 -14.88
CA HIS A 267 -22.28 -9.85 -15.35
C HIS A 267 -22.02 -9.66 -16.84
N ILE A 268 -21.12 -10.44 -17.43
CA ILE A 268 -20.71 -10.29 -18.82
C ILE A 268 -21.17 -11.52 -19.63
N PRO A 269 -22.07 -11.38 -20.62
CA PRO A 269 -22.52 -12.48 -21.46
C PRO A 269 -21.38 -13.07 -22.30
N PRO A 270 -21.49 -14.32 -22.78
CA PRO A 270 -20.50 -14.90 -23.69
C PRO A 270 -20.27 -14.01 -24.93
N GLY A 271 -19.02 -13.83 -25.33
CA GLY A 271 -18.65 -13.03 -26.48
C GLY A 271 -17.28 -12.37 -26.35
N GLU A 272 -16.99 -11.44 -27.25
CA GLU A 272 -15.68 -10.78 -27.35
C GLU A 272 -15.32 -10.03 -26.07
N LEU A 273 -16.28 -9.30 -25.48
CA LEU A 273 -16.04 -8.55 -24.24
C LEU A 273 -15.62 -9.48 -23.10
N ARG A 274 -16.32 -10.62 -22.91
CA ARG A 274 -15.93 -11.61 -21.88
C ARG A 274 -14.52 -12.13 -22.12
N SER A 275 -14.16 -12.43 -23.37
CA SER A 275 -12.82 -12.90 -23.72
C SER A 275 -11.76 -11.85 -23.39
N LYS A 276 -12.00 -10.57 -23.66
CA LYS A 276 -11.12 -9.45 -23.33
C LYS A 276 -10.95 -9.24 -21.81
N LEU A 277 -11.91 -9.66 -21.00
CA LEU A 277 -11.94 -9.51 -19.55
C LEU A 277 -11.49 -10.78 -18.80
N THR A 278 -11.19 -11.86 -19.52
CA THR A 278 -10.67 -13.11 -18.91
C THR A 278 -9.16 -13.03 -18.77
N PRO A 279 -8.61 -13.05 -17.53
CA PRO A 279 -7.16 -13.03 -17.34
C PRO A 279 -6.47 -14.30 -17.88
N ASP A 280 -5.25 -14.13 -18.41
CA ASP A 280 -4.41 -15.19 -18.98
C ASP A 280 -3.27 -15.64 -18.06
N TYR A 281 -3.30 -15.19 -16.80
CA TYR A 281 -2.28 -15.49 -15.78
C TYR A 281 -2.93 -16.10 -14.51
N PRO A 282 -2.15 -16.84 -13.69
CA PRO A 282 -2.67 -17.47 -12.47
C PRO A 282 -3.24 -16.44 -11.47
N ILE A 283 -4.39 -16.75 -10.87
CA ILE A 283 -4.96 -15.91 -9.81
C ILE A 283 -3.98 -15.76 -8.64
N GLY A 284 -3.91 -14.59 -8.02
CA GLY A 284 -2.95 -14.26 -6.97
C GLY A 284 -1.61 -13.72 -7.47
N CYS A 285 -1.26 -13.92 -8.74
CA CYS A 285 -0.05 -13.35 -9.36
C CYS A 285 0.02 -11.81 -9.23
N LYS A 286 -1.09 -11.15 -9.46
CA LYS A 286 -1.34 -9.75 -9.13
C LYS A 286 -2.37 -9.69 -8.02
N ARG A 287 -2.52 -8.53 -7.36
CA ARG A 287 -3.59 -8.36 -6.38
C ARG A 287 -4.94 -8.76 -6.99
N ILE A 288 -5.65 -9.65 -6.31
CA ILE A 288 -7.03 -9.98 -6.66
C ILE A 288 -7.88 -8.76 -6.30
N LEU A 289 -8.54 -8.18 -7.29
CA LEU A 289 -9.37 -7.00 -7.10
C LEU A 289 -10.76 -7.40 -6.57
N VAL A 290 -11.43 -6.43 -5.94
CA VAL A 290 -12.82 -6.59 -5.50
C VAL A 290 -13.66 -5.43 -6.02
N SER A 291 -14.79 -5.75 -6.67
CA SER A 291 -15.74 -4.74 -7.15
C SER A 291 -17.09 -5.37 -7.44
N ASP A 292 -18.16 -4.68 -7.05
CA ASP A 292 -19.54 -5.06 -7.41
C ASP A 292 -20.00 -4.29 -8.65
N ASP A 293 -19.36 -3.15 -8.96
CA ASP A 293 -19.86 -2.18 -9.96
C ASP A 293 -19.10 -2.21 -11.29
N PHE A 294 -17.86 -2.72 -11.33
CA PHE A 294 -17.02 -2.62 -12.52
C PHE A 294 -17.59 -3.35 -13.73
N TYR A 295 -17.91 -4.64 -13.60
CA TYR A 295 -18.48 -5.40 -14.71
C TYR A 295 -19.84 -4.87 -15.19
N PRO A 296 -20.80 -4.56 -14.30
CA PRO A 296 -22.04 -3.90 -14.71
C PRO A 296 -21.81 -2.58 -15.45
N THR A 297 -20.79 -1.81 -15.06
CA THR A 297 -20.44 -0.55 -15.72
C THR A 297 -19.96 -0.76 -17.16
N LEU A 298 -19.16 -1.78 -17.42
CA LEU A 298 -18.70 -2.11 -18.77
C LEU A 298 -19.84 -2.54 -19.72
N MET A 299 -21.02 -2.87 -19.19
CA MET A 299 -22.23 -3.17 -19.97
C MET A 299 -23.08 -1.93 -20.33
N ARG A 300 -22.69 -0.75 -19.85
CA ARG A 300 -23.42 0.50 -20.17
C ARG A 300 -23.12 0.94 -21.61
N SER A 301 -24.12 1.55 -22.25
CA SER A 301 -24.00 2.04 -23.64
C SER A 301 -23.00 3.19 -23.82
N ASN A 302 -22.62 3.86 -22.74
CA ASN A 302 -21.62 4.94 -22.75
C ASN A 302 -20.24 4.51 -22.28
N VAL A 303 -19.93 3.19 -22.26
CA VAL A 303 -18.61 2.67 -21.84
C VAL A 303 -18.08 1.68 -22.87
N ASP A 304 -16.87 1.93 -23.36
CA ASP A 304 -16.15 1.04 -24.28
C ASP A 304 -14.86 0.53 -23.64
N LEU A 305 -14.51 -0.73 -23.95
CA LEU A 305 -13.24 -1.35 -23.58
C LEU A 305 -12.33 -1.51 -24.80
N ASP A 306 -11.19 -0.84 -24.81
CA ASP A 306 -10.15 -0.98 -25.79
C ASP A 306 -8.97 -1.82 -25.24
N THR A 307 -8.65 -2.91 -25.93
CA THR A 307 -7.51 -3.79 -25.59
C THR A 307 -6.45 -3.83 -26.70
N SER A 308 -6.62 -3.03 -27.75
CA SER A 308 -5.66 -2.96 -28.87
C SER A 308 -4.33 -2.29 -28.47
N GLY A 309 -4.39 -1.48 -27.42
CA GLY A 309 -3.28 -0.68 -26.90
C GLY A 309 -3.19 0.69 -27.54
N ILE A 310 -2.55 1.62 -26.84
CA ILE A 310 -2.36 3.00 -27.28
C ILE A 310 -1.14 3.05 -28.20
N ALA A 311 -1.29 3.60 -29.42
CA ALA A 311 -0.19 3.90 -30.31
C ALA A 311 0.41 5.26 -29.96
N ARG A 312 -0.42 6.30 -29.85
CA ARG A 312 -0.02 7.63 -29.38
C ARG A 312 -1.24 8.44 -28.91
N VAL A 313 -0.97 9.45 -28.14
CA VAL A 313 -1.94 10.51 -27.85
C VAL A 313 -1.81 11.61 -28.90
N LYS A 314 -2.93 12.21 -29.29
CA LYS A 314 -3.04 13.36 -30.21
C LYS A 314 -3.63 14.55 -29.48
N GLU A 315 -3.63 15.71 -30.11
CA GLU A 315 -4.19 16.94 -29.54
C GLU A 315 -5.64 16.76 -29.02
N THR A 316 -6.46 15.94 -29.69
CA THR A 316 -7.91 15.80 -29.40
C THR A 316 -8.31 14.42 -28.92
N GLY A 317 -7.38 13.49 -28.67
CA GLY A 317 -7.73 12.14 -28.26
C GLY A 317 -6.61 11.13 -28.37
N VAL A 318 -6.98 9.85 -28.46
CA VAL A 318 -6.06 8.71 -28.49
C VAL A 318 -6.18 7.96 -29.81
N LEU A 319 -5.05 7.71 -30.45
CA LEU A 319 -4.90 6.76 -31.55
C LEU A 319 -4.52 5.40 -30.99
N ALA A 320 -5.38 4.41 -31.16
CA ALA A 320 -5.12 3.03 -30.78
C ALA A 320 -4.25 2.31 -31.82
N LYS A 321 -3.61 1.20 -31.44
CA LYS A 321 -2.72 0.42 -32.35
C LYS A 321 -3.47 -0.26 -33.50
N ASP A 322 -4.78 -0.47 -33.38
CA ASP A 322 -5.63 -0.96 -34.47
C ASP A 322 -6.01 0.11 -35.50
N GLY A 323 -5.52 1.34 -35.31
CA GLY A 323 -5.81 2.50 -36.17
C GLY A 323 -7.05 3.28 -35.79
N THR A 324 -7.79 2.86 -34.77
CA THR A 324 -8.98 3.58 -34.30
C THR A 324 -8.59 4.85 -33.56
N GLU A 325 -9.17 5.97 -33.94
CA GLU A 325 -9.00 7.26 -33.24
C GLU A 325 -10.24 7.56 -32.41
N ARG A 326 -10.04 7.85 -31.11
CA ARG A 326 -11.11 8.20 -30.16
C ARG A 326 -10.87 9.57 -29.56
N PRO A 327 -11.81 10.50 -29.73
CA PRO A 327 -11.70 11.83 -29.15
C PRO A 327 -11.96 11.79 -27.66
N HIS A 328 -11.20 12.57 -26.89
CA HIS A 328 -11.34 12.74 -25.45
C HIS A 328 -11.22 14.21 -25.06
N ASP A 329 -11.87 14.56 -23.96
CA ASP A 329 -11.80 15.87 -23.32
C ASP A 329 -10.99 15.78 -22.01
N LEU A 330 -10.90 14.54 -21.43
CA LEU A 330 -10.16 14.23 -20.22
C LEU A 330 -9.46 12.88 -20.38
N LEU A 331 -8.19 12.79 -20.01
CA LEU A 331 -7.45 11.54 -19.85
C LEU A 331 -7.14 11.28 -18.38
N VAL A 332 -7.59 10.15 -17.86
CA VAL A 332 -7.31 9.68 -16.51
C VAL A 332 -6.25 8.60 -16.56
N LEU A 333 -5.09 8.86 -15.99
CA LEU A 333 -3.98 7.92 -15.93
C LEU A 333 -4.06 7.10 -14.65
N ALA A 334 -4.59 5.88 -14.72
CA ALA A 334 -4.63 4.90 -13.64
C ALA A 334 -3.47 3.89 -13.79
N THR A 335 -2.27 4.42 -14.01
CA THR A 335 -1.07 3.67 -14.41
C THR A 335 -0.22 3.22 -13.22
N GLY A 336 -0.70 3.44 -11.99
CA GLY A 336 -0.09 2.95 -10.76
C GLY A 336 1.07 3.81 -10.24
N PHE A 337 1.99 3.17 -9.54
CA PHE A 337 3.06 3.83 -8.80
C PHE A 337 4.44 3.30 -9.20
N GLU A 338 5.46 4.11 -8.98
CA GLU A 338 6.86 3.66 -9.05
C GLU A 338 7.17 2.80 -7.82
N THR A 339 7.19 1.49 -7.99
CA THR A 339 7.37 0.52 -6.90
C THR A 339 8.73 -0.20 -6.93
N THR A 340 9.39 -0.20 -8.09
CA THR A 340 10.71 -0.82 -8.24
C THR A 340 11.80 0.12 -7.77
N GLY A 341 12.79 -0.44 -7.03
CA GLY A 341 13.97 0.30 -6.58
C GLY A 341 13.74 1.18 -5.36
N TRP A 342 12.62 1.03 -4.64
CA TRP A 342 12.36 1.74 -3.36
C TRP A 342 12.83 3.20 -3.36
N LYS A 343 12.43 3.96 -4.38
CA LYS A 343 12.86 5.34 -4.61
C LYS A 343 12.24 6.30 -3.60
N TRP A 344 12.82 6.40 -2.44
CA TRP A 344 12.44 7.42 -1.47
C TRP A 344 12.87 8.82 -1.91
N SER A 345 12.13 9.84 -1.49
CA SER A 345 12.51 11.23 -1.69
C SER A 345 13.61 11.68 -0.72
N VAL A 346 13.81 10.93 0.36
CA VAL A 346 14.82 11.17 1.39
C VAL A 346 16.07 10.37 1.06
N GLU A 347 17.24 11.01 1.01
CA GLU A 347 18.52 10.31 0.92
C GLU A 347 18.96 9.84 2.30
N VAL A 348 19.06 8.53 2.49
CA VAL A 348 19.45 7.91 3.77
C VAL A 348 20.88 7.41 3.67
N THR A 349 21.77 7.98 4.47
CA THR A 349 23.19 7.62 4.53
C THR A 349 23.50 6.96 5.86
N GLY A 350 23.92 5.69 5.81
CA GLY A 350 24.33 4.87 6.95
C GLY A 350 25.82 4.95 7.27
N ARG A 351 26.35 3.86 7.85
CA ARG A 351 27.79 3.73 8.15
C ARG A 351 28.61 3.89 6.88
N ASP A 352 29.82 4.40 7.06
CA ASP A 352 30.83 4.54 6.00
C ASP A 352 30.34 5.30 4.76
N GLY A 353 29.29 6.13 4.93
CA GLY A 353 28.70 6.88 3.83
C GLY A 353 27.86 6.02 2.85
N ARG A 354 27.46 4.83 3.24
CA ARG A 354 26.59 3.96 2.43
C ARG A 354 25.25 4.63 2.17
N SER A 355 24.76 4.57 0.94
CA SER A 355 23.46 5.11 0.54
C SER A 355 22.43 4.00 0.42
N LEU A 356 21.41 4.03 1.27
CA LEU A 356 20.30 3.07 1.23
C LEU A 356 19.54 3.14 -0.10
N ASN A 357 19.37 4.35 -0.62
CA ASN A 357 18.67 4.57 -1.87
C ASN A 357 19.36 3.88 -3.05
N ARG A 358 20.71 3.89 -3.09
CA ARG A 358 21.48 3.17 -4.12
C ARG A 358 21.42 1.67 -3.94
N GLU A 359 21.60 1.17 -2.70
CA GLU A 359 21.55 -0.26 -2.41
C GLU A 359 20.18 -0.86 -2.73
N TRP A 360 19.11 -0.15 -2.40
CA TRP A 360 17.75 -0.62 -2.63
C TRP A 360 17.27 -0.41 -4.06
N ALA A 361 17.90 0.49 -4.84
CA ALA A 361 17.63 0.58 -6.27
C ALA A 361 17.96 -0.72 -7.01
N GLU A 362 18.99 -1.44 -6.55
CA GLU A 362 19.43 -2.71 -7.11
C GLU A 362 18.77 -3.91 -6.41
N ARG A 363 18.83 -3.91 -5.07
CA ARG A 363 18.38 -5.07 -4.28
C ARG A 363 17.78 -4.63 -2.94
N PRO A 364 16.50 -4.28 -2.88
CA PRO A 364 15.84 -3.94 -1.63
C PRO A 364 15.77 -5.16 -0.71
N GLN A 365 16.46 -5.09 0.43
CA GLN A 365 16.50 -6.13 1.45
C GLN A 365 16.49 -5.49 2.85
N ALA A 366 15.85 -6.18 3.78
CA ALA A 366 15.85 -5.79 5.19
C ALA A 366 15.83 -7.04 6.09
N TYR A 367 16.30 -6.93 7.31
CA TYR A 367 16.13 -7.94 8.33
C TYR A 367 14.70 -7.86 8.88
N LYS A 368 13.96 -8.97 8.78
CA LYS A 368 12.53 -9.06 9.16
C LYS A 368 11.63 -8.01 8.49
N GLY A 369 12.11 -7.35 7.40
CA GLY A 369 11.39 -6.26 6.73
C GLY A 369 11.37 -4.94 7.50
N VAL A 370 12.13 -4.81 8.60
CA VAL A 370 12.06 -3.68 9.54
C VAL A 370 13.39 -2.96 9.71
N GLN A 371 14.52 -3.67 9.70
CA GLN A 371 15.85 -3.08 9.91
C GLN A 371 16.82 -3.45 8.80
N VAL A 372 17.89 -2.67 8.65
CA VAL A 372 18.86 -2.83 7.56
C VAL A 372 20.29 -2.80 8.11
N GLU A 373 21.10 -3.79 7.71
CA GLU A 373 22.52 -3.85 8.02
C GLU A 373 23.26 -2.66 7.42
N GLY A 374 24.15 -2.04 8.21
CA GLY A 374 24.83 -0.80 7.83
C GLY A 374 24.09 0.47 8.17
N TYR A 375 22.89 0.36 8.75
CA TYR A 375 22.04 1.51 9.12
C TYR A 375 21.58 1.37 10.57
N PRO A 376 22.43 1.70 11.54
CA PRO A 376 22.14 1.52 12.96
C PRO A 376 20.94 2.35 13.39
N ASN A 377 20.09 1.81 14.26
CA ASN A 377 18.89 2.46 14.78
C ASN A 377 17.93 3.00 13.70
N LEU A 378 18.05 2.52 12.46
CA LEU A 378 17.08 2.74 11.41
C LEU A 378 16.01 1.65 11.47
N PHE A 379 14.76 2.08 11.49
CA PHE A 379 13.60 1.20 11.34
C PHE A 379 12.77 1.63 10.14
N VAL A 380 12.28 0.66 9.40
CA VAL A 380 11.45 0.87 8.21
C VAL A 380 10.09 0.25 8.45
N LEU A 381 9.04 1.04 8.26
CA LEU A 381 7.68 0.55 8.25
C LEU A 381 7.21 0.30 6.81
N TYR A 382 6.55 -0.81 6.60
CA TYR A 382 6.16 -1.30 5.27
C TYR A 382 7.40 -1.48 4.37
N GLY A 383 8.47 -2.05 4.96
CA GLY A 383 9.75 -2.30 4.27
C GLY A 383 9.68 -3.48 3.28
N PRO A 384 10.83 -3.87 2.69
CA PRO A 384 10.91 -4.98 1.75
C PRO A 384 10.29 -6.26 2.30
N ASN A 385 9.53 -6.96 1.45
CA ASN A 385 8.86 -8.23 1.77
C ASN A 385 7.87 -8.17 2.94
N THR A 386 7.17 -7.05 3.11
CA THR A 386 6.11 -6.92 4.12
C THR A 386 4.75 -6.60 3.53
N ASN A 387 4.64 -6.46 2.20
CA ASN A 387 3.35 -6.31 1.52
C ASN A 387 2.55 -7.61 1.58
N LEU A 388 1.23 -7.47 1.54
CA LEU A 388 0.28 -8.58 1.58
C LEU A 388 -0.62 -8.58 0.34
N GLY A 389 -0.83 -9.77 -0.25
CA GLY A 389 -1.86 -9.98 -1.26
C GLY A 389 -3.22 -10.34 -0.67
N HIS A 390 -3.31 -10.64 0.63
CA HIS A 390 -4.43 -11.37 1.21
C HIS A 390 -4.96 -10.82 2.54
N HIS A 391 -4.33 -9.81 3.16
CA HIS A 391 -4.71 -9.30 4.47
C HIS A 391 -4.51 -7.79 4.59
N SER A 392 -4.72 -7.23 5.80
CA SER A 392 -4.55 -5.80 6.07
C SER A 392 -3.11 -5.43 6.38
N ILE A 393 -2.63 -4.36 5.74
CA ILE A 393 -1.31 -3.80 6.05
C ILE A 393 -1.25 -3.19 7.46
N THR A 394 -2.38 -2.73 8.01
CA THR A 394 -2.43 -2.19 9.38
C THR A 394 -1.98 -3.23 10.40
N PHE A 395 -2.33 -4.52 10.18
CA PHE A 395 -1.84 -5.59 11.02
C PHE A 395 -0.32 -5.71 10.98
N MET A 396 0.28 -5.69 9.77
CA MET A 396 1.74 -5.76 9.62
C MET A 396 2.44 -4.57 10.30
N LEU A 397 1.87 -3.38 10.16
CA LEU A 397 2.36 -2.17 10.81
C LEU A 397 2.32 -2.27 12.34
N GLU A 398 1.25 -2.81 12.92
CA GLU A 398 1.18 -3.06 14.37
C GLU A 398 2.31 -3.97 14.85
N GLN A 399 2.59 -5.06 14.12
CA GLN A 399 3.66 -5.98 14.48
C GLN A 399 5.04 -5.30 14.36
N GLN A 400 5.26 -4.52 13.30
CA GLN A 400 6.51 -3.79 13.09
C GLN A 400 6.75 -2.75 14.18
N VAL A 401 5.72 -1.99 14.54
CA VAL A 401 5.81 -0.98 15.60
C VAL A 401 6.04 -1.64 16.97
N GLY A 402 5.33 -2.74 17.26
CA GLY A 402 5.57 -3.55 18.45
C GLY A 402 7.02 -4.04 18.55
N TYR A 403 7.58 -4.51 17.43
CA TYR A 403 8.99 -4.91 17.36
C TYR A 403 9.95 -3.74 17.60
N ILE A 404 9.67 -2.54 17.08
CA ILE A 404 10.48 -1.35 17.36
C ILE A 404 10.50 -1.05 18.86
N VAL A 405 9.32 -1.04 19.50
CA VAL A 405 9.24 -0.80 20.96
C VAL A 405 10.05 -1.85 21.73
N SER A 406 9.85 -3.15 21.43
CA SER A 406 10.60 -4.24 22.07
C SER A 406 12.12 -4.13 21.85
N ALA A 407 12.54 -3.69 20.63
CA ALA A 407 13.96 -3.46 20.35
C ALA A 407 14.55 -2.36 21.23
N LEU A 408 13.80 -1.29 21.50
CA LEU A 408 14.24 -0.20 22.37
C LEU A 408 14.25 -0.59 23.86
N GLU A 409 13.37 -1.50 24.27
CA GLU A 409 13.30 -2.05 25.62
C GLU A 409 14.48 -2.95 25.98
N THR A 410 15.24 -3.46 24.99
CA THR A 410 16.48 -4.20 25.24
C THR A 410 17.53 -3.37 25.99
N GLY A 411 17.43 -2.05 25.94
CA GLY A 411 18.36 -1.11 26.58
C GLY A 411 19.63 -0.84 25.77
N GLU A 412 19.85 -1.55 24.67
CA GLU A 412 21.02 -1.35 23.80
C GLU A 412 20.99 0.04 23.17
N ARG A 413 22.11 0.76 23.23
CA ARG A 413 22.22 2.11 22.68
C ARG A 413 22.14 2.12 21.16
N VAL A 414 22.77 1.14 20.54
CA VAL A 414 22.82 0.96 19.09
C VAL A 414 22.36 -0.45 18.76
N LEU A 415 21.39 -0.52 17.87
CA LEU A 415 20.81 -1.75 17.34
C LEU A 415 20.96 -1.77 15.82
N GLU A 416 21.74 -2.72 15.33
CA GLU A 416 21.97 -2.95 13.92
C GLU A 416 22.02 -4.45 13.67
N PRO A 417 21.18 -5.01 12.79
CA PRO A 417 21.26 -6.44 12.47
C PRO A 417 22.64 -6.76 11.87
N SER A 418 23.19 -7.91 12.22
CA SER A 418 24.41 -8.37 11.59
C SER A 418 24.17 -8.71 10.12
N ARG A 419 25.21 -8.60 9.28
CA ARG A 419 25.13 -9.01 7.87
C ARG A 419 24.71 -10.47 7.73
N GLU A 420 25.28 -11.33 8.56
CA GLU A 420 24.94 -12.76 8.56
C GLU A 420 23.45 -13.00 8.86
N ALA A 421 22.91 -12.33 9.88
CA ALA A 421 21.50 -12.45 10.24
C ALA A 421 20.58 -11.96 9.10
N GLN A 422 20.88 -10.80 8.50
CA GLN A 422 20.11 -10.28 7.37
C GLN A 422 20.18 -11.20 6.16
N ASP A 423 21.37 -11.70 5.81
CA ASP A 423 21.57 -12.58 4.65
C ASP A 423 20.86 -13.93 4.84
N ASN A 424 20.95 -14.52 6.04
CA ASN A 424 20.28 -15.78 6.39
C ASN A 424 18.75 -15.62 6.34
N TYR A 425 18.24 -14.53 6.91
CA TYR A 425 16.82 -14.22 6.85
C TYR A 425 16.33 -14.10 5.41
N ASN A 426 16.98 -13.27 4.59
CA ASN A 426 16.56 -13.05 3.20
C ASN A 426 16.69 -14.31 2.32
N ARG A 427 17.71 -15.16 2.57
CA ARG A 427 17.85 -16.45 1.89
C ARG A 427 16.66 -17.37 2.20
N GLY A 428 16.29 -17.50 3.48
CA GLY A 428 15.15 -18.29 3.91
C GLY A 428 13.84 -17.76 3.35
N LEU A 429 13.68 -16.44 3.35
CA LEU A 429 12.50 -15.76 2.80
C LEU A 429 12.34 -16.02 1.28
N GLN A 430 13.41 -15.88 0.48
CA GLN A 430 13.34 -16.16 -0.96
C GLN A 430 13.07 -17.64 -1.24
N ALA A 431 13.59 -18.56 -0.43
CA ALA A 431 13.27 -19.98 -0.53
C ALA A 431 11.78 -20.27 -0.25
N ALA A 432 11.18 -19.56 0.71
CA ALA A 432 9.74 -19.65 0.99
C ALA A 432 8.90 -19.04 -0.15
N LEU A 433 9.30 -17.90 -0.68
CA LEU A 433 8.66 -17.21 -1.80
C LEU A 433 8.68 -18.03 -3.09
N ALA A 434 9.69 -18.89 -3.28
CA ALA A 434 9.73 -19.81 -4.42
C ALA A 434 8.55 -20.81 -4.46
N ASN A 435 7.86 -20.99 -3.33
CA ASN A 435 6.66 -21.83 -3.21
C ASN A 435 5.35 -21.04 -3.32
N THR A 436 5.37 -19.83 -3.86
CA THR A 436 4.19 -19.00 -4.05
C THR A 436 3.87 -18.81 -5.52
N VAL A 437 2.65 -18.38 -5.82
CA VAL A 437 2.21 -18.04 -7.17
C VAL A 437 3.09 -16.98 -7.84
N TRP A 438 3.75 -16.15 -7.06
CA TRP A 438 4.63 -15.09 -7.60
C TRP A 438 5.89 -15.64 -8.25
N ALA A 439 6.33 -16.85 -7.89
CA ALA A 439 7.46 -17.52 -8.54
C ALA A 439 7.09 -18.17 -9.87
N ASP A 440 5.79 -18.31 -10.20
CA ASP A 440 5.33 -18.86 -11.47
C ASP A 440 5.92 -18.08 -12.66
N PRO A 441 6.52 -18.74 -13.68
CA PRO A 441 7.01 -18.08 -14.88
C PRO A 441 5.93 -17.30 -15.65
N ALA A 442 4.66 -17.73 -15.58
CA ALA A 442 3.52 -17.03 -16.17
C ALA A 442 3.11 -15.78 -15.37
N CYS A 443 3.69 -15.60 -14.18
CA CYS A 443 3.38 -14.46 -13.32
C CYS A 443 4.29 -13.27 -13.63
N SER A 444 3.73 -12.25 -14.27
CA SER A 444 4.37 -10.94 -14.45
C SER A 444 3.66 -9.90 -13.57
N SER A 445 4.35 -9.40 -12.55
CA SER A 445 3.81 -8.39 -11.63
C SER A 445 4.92 -7.49 -11.08
N TRP A 446 4.54 -6.33 -10.54
CA TRP A 446 5.45 -5.41 -9.89
C TRP A 446 6.05 -5.93 -8.56
N TYR A 447 5.62 -7.11 -8.13
CA TYR A 447 6.17 -7.79 -6.95
C TYR A 447 7.58 -8.34 -7.19
N LYS A 448 7.98 -8.46 -8.46
CA LYS A 448 9.28 -8.98 -8.89
C LYS A 448 10.17 -7.88 -9.46
N THR A 449 11.45 -8.00 -9.20
CA THR A 449 12.52 -7.29 -9.91
C THR A 449 12.83 -7.96 -11.25
N ALA A 450 13.64 -7.31 -12.09
CA ALA A 450 13.97 -7.81 -13.41
C ALA A 450 14.73 -9.16 -13.39
N ASP A 451 15.49 -9.43 -12.30
CA ASP A 451 16.19 -10.71 -12.08
C ASP A 451 15.27 -11.82 -11.52
N GLY A 452 13.96 -11.52 -11.32
CA GLY A 452 12.97 -12.47 -10.82
C GLY A 452 12.87 -12.55 -9.30
N SER A 453 13.67 -11.79 -8.55
CA SER A 453 13.58 -11.74 -7.08
C SER A 453 12.25 -11.12 -6.65
N ILE A 454 11.59 -11.71 -5.65
CA ILE A 454 10.33 -11.21 -5.10
C ILE A 454 10.65 -10.32 -3.90
N THR A 455 10.51 -9.01 -4.05
CA THR A 455 10.98 -8.02 -3.07
C THR A 455 9.87 -7.30 -2.33
N GLN A 456 8.62 -7.53 -2.69
CA GLN A 456 7.50 -6.78 -2.11
C GLN A 456 6.73 -7.57 -1.06
N ASN A 457 6.37 -8.83 -1.39
CA ASN A 457 5.41 -9.58 -0.61
C ASN A 457 6.05 -10.41 0.51
N TRP A 458 5.33 -10.55 1.63
CA TRP A 458 5.57 -11.52 2.68
C TRP A 458 5.26 -12.94 2.17
N SER A 459 5.98 -13.93 2.67
CA SER A 459 6.01 -15.30 2.13
C SER A 459 5.07 -16.29 2.80
N SER A 460 4.27 -15.88 3.79
CA SER A 460 3.47 -16.80 4.62
C SER A 460 2.22 -16.10 5.19
N HIS A 461 1.56 -16.76 6.12
CA HIS A 461 0.46 -16.20 6.91
C HIS A 461 0.91 -14.99 7.74
N THR A 462 0.00 -14.08 8.02
CA THR A 462 0.32 -12.90 8.85
C THR A 462 0.62 -13.30 10.30
N ARG A 463 0.08 -14.42 10.79
CA ARG A 463 0.42 -14.99 12.10
C ARG A 463 1.87 -15.40 12.21
N ASP A 464 2.46 -15.91 11.14
CA ASP A 464 3.89 -16.23 11.12
C ASP A 464 4.75 -14.97 11.22
N TYR A 465 4.28 -13.86 10.61
CA TYR A 465 4.94 -12.58 10.75
C TYR A 465 4.84 -12.03 12.18
N ARG A 466 3.67 -12.14 12.82
CA ARG A 466 3.49 -11.81 14.25
C ARG A 466 4.48 -12.59 15.12
N LYS A 467 4.58 -13.90 14.89
CA LYS A 467 5.51 -14.77 15.64
C LYS A 467 6.97 -14.37 15.38
N LEU A 468 7.32 -14.06 14.12
CA LEU A 468 8.66 -13.63 13.75
C LEU A 468 9.09 -12.34 14.46
N LEU A 469 8.14 -11.41 14.67
CA LEU A 469 8.40 -10.11 15.30
C LEU A 469 8.10 -10.08 16.81
N SER A 470 7.68 -11.20 17.43
CA SER A 470 7.35 -11.23 18.85
C SER A 470 8.56 -11.07 19.76
N GLU A 471 9.76 -11.35 19.25
CA GLU A 471 11.00 -11.32 20.05
C GLU A 471 12.15 -10.66 19.28
N VAL A 472 12.97 -9.91 20.02
CA VAL A 472 14.24 -9.33 19.54
C VAL A 472 15.38 -10.25 19.98
N GLU A 473 15.96 -10.97 19.04
CA GLU A 473 17.05 -11.90 19.30
C GLU A 473 18.40 -11.17 19.21
N LEU A 474 18.93 -10.69 20.34
CA LEU A 474 20.18 -9.90 20.38
C LEU A 474 21.39 -10.59 19.74
N LYS A 475 21.40 -11.94 19.64
CA LYS A 475 22.42 -12.68 18.90
C LYS A 475 22.52 -12.33 17.41
N ASP A 476 21.44 -11.81 16.84
CA ASP A 476 21.36 -11.40 15.43
C ASP A 476 21.83 -9.96 15.20
N TYR A 477 22.19 -9.26 16.29
CA TYR A 477 22.59 -7.86 16.27
C TYR A 477 24.05 -7.65 16.57
N ARG A 478 24.61 -6.59 16.03
CA ARG A 478 25.82 -5.98 16.56
C ARG A 478 25.43 -5.17 17.79
N VAL A 479 26.01 -5.46 18.93
CA VAL A 479 25.73 -4.79 20.21
C VAL A 479 27.01 -4.36 20.90
N GLY A 480 26.94 -3.37 21.79
CA GLY A 480 28.11 -2.91 22.59
C GLY A 480 29.19 -2.22 21.73
N ALA A 481 30.45 -2.52 22.01
CA ALA A 481 31.61 -1.92 21.33
C ALA A 481 31.66 -2.24 19.82
N ASP A 482 31.16 -3.42 19.42
CA ASP A 482 31.08 -3.82 17.99
C ASP A 482 30.04 -3.03 17.21
N ALA A 483 29.11 -2.35 17.90
CA ALA A 483 28.09 -1.51 17.29
C ALA A 483 28.56 -0.07 17.03
N THR A 484 29.69 0.34 17.61
CA THR A 484 30.26 1.68 17.46
C THR A 484 31.50 1.72 16.56
N ALA A 485 32.06 0.56 16.22
CA ALA A 485 33.22 0.41 15.34
C ALA A 485 32.88 0.41 13.85
#